data_ac567794c516e735d8c79661ccb89c2f
#
_entry.id   ac567794c516e735d8c79661ccb89c2f
#
_cell.length_a   1.000
_cell.length_b   1.000
_cell.length_c   1.000
_cell.angle_alpha   90.00
_cell.angle_beta   90.00
_cell.angle_gamma   90.00
#
_symmetry.space_group_name_H-M   'P 1'
#
loop_
_entity.id
_entity.type
_entity.pdbx_description
1 polymer ?
#
loop_
_entity_poly.entity_id
_entity_poly.type
_entity_poly.pdbx_seq_one_letter_code
_entity_poly.pdbx_strand_id
1 'polypeptide(L)'
;MAFVPLHNHSDYSLLDGASQLPAMVERAKELGMPAIALTDHGVMYGAIELLKLCKGSDLKPIIGNEMYVINGSIDDPQPKKEKRYHLVVLAKNAVGYRNLVKLTSISHLRGMRGRGIFSRACIDKHLLKTYSEGLIISTACLGGELPQAILRGRPDVARNVARWYQEVFGEDFYLEIQDHGSPEDRIVNVELVRIAQELGIQLVATNDAHYLSKQDVEAHDALLCVLTGKLISDEKRLRYTGTEYIKTEEEMNRLFVDHLEPDVVRQAIANTVAVAEKVEDYDILGHYQMPRFPIPEGHTAVTYLREVTEQGLRERLELSSDASIPENYAERMAHELKIMEQMG
;
A
#
# COMPACT_ATOMS: atom_id res chain seq x y z
N MET A 1 -27.31 3.87 3.50
CA MET A 1 -26.39 3.89 2.35
C MET A 1 -25.21 3.00 2.68
N ALA A 2 -24.44 2.54 1.72
CA ALA A 2 -23.24 1.75 2.02
C ALA A 2 -22.03 2.68 2.24
N PHE A 3 -21.06 2.22 3.03
CA PHE A 3 -19.75 2.86 3.26
C PHE A 3 -18.64 1.92 2.82
N VAL A 4 -17.59 2.46 2.19
CA VAL A 4 -16.38 1.71 1.83
C VAL A 4 -15.18 2.33 2.53
N PRO A 5 -14.47 1.59 3.40
CA PRO A 5 -13.25 2.09 4.02
C PRO A 5 -12.11 2.09 2.97
N LEU A 6 -11.71 3.30 2.55
CA LEU A 6 -10.71 3.51 1.50
C LEU A 6 -9.29 3.70 2.04
N HIS A 7 -9.11 3.88 3.34
CA HIS A 7 -7.83 4.12 4.00
C HIS A 7 -7.72 3.22 5.22
N ASN A 8 -7.00 2.11 5.08
CA ASN A 8 -6.86 1.09 6.12
C ASN A 8 -5.48 0.46 6.10
N HIS A 9 -4.99 0.13 7.29
CA HIS A 9 -3.70 -0.50 7.53
C HIS A 9 -3.87 -1.89 8.09
N SER A 10 -3.13 -2.84 7.51
CA SER A 10 -3.01 -4.19 8.05
C SER A 10 -1.73 -4.34 8.89
N ASP A 11 -1.49 -5.54 9.39
CA ASP A 11 -0.23 -5.91 10.05
C ASP A 11 1.00 -5.84 9.13
N TYR A 12 0.81 -5.67 7.82
CA TYR A 12 1.88 -5.34 6.87
C TYR A 12 2.33 -3.87 6.94
N SER A 13 1.57 -2.97 7.59
CA SER A 13 2.07 -1.69 8.10
C SER A 13 2.86 -1.96 9.38
N LEU A 14 4.09 -2.48 9.22
CA LEU A 14 4.87 -3.14 10.27
C LEU A 14 4.99 -2.31 11.55
N LEU A 15 4.58 -2.91 12.67
CA LEU A 15 4.58 -2.33 14.03
C LEU A 15 3.67 -1.10 14.19
N ASP A 16 2.78 -0.83 13.22
CA ASP A 16 1.83 0.27 13.24
C ASP A 16 0.39 -0.26 13.08
N GLY A 17 0.09 -1.02 12.02
CA GLY A 17 -1.18 -1.70 11.86
C GLY A 17 -1.27 -2.99 12.69
N ALA A 18 -2.44 -3.22 13.30
CA ALA A 18 -2.74 -4.42 14.09
C ALA A 18 -3.83 -5.30 13.45
N SER A 19 -4.39 -4.90 12.30
CA SER A 19 -5.43 -5.64 11.58
C SER A 19 -4.83 -6.76 10.75
N GLN A 20 -5.04 -8.02 11.13
CA GLN A 20 -4.71 -9.16 10.27
C GLN A 20 -5.69 -9.22 9.10
N LEU A 21 -5.20 -9.43 7.87
CA LEU A 21 -6.03 -9.40 6.66
C LEU A 21 -7.23 -10.35 6.68
N PRO A 22 -7.14 -11.62 7.13
CA PRO A 22 -8.31 -12.48 7.22
C PRO A 22 -9.41 -11.90 8.12
N ALA A 23 -9.04 -11.38 9.28
CA ALA A 23 -9.98 -10.79 10.21
C ALA A 23 -10.55 -9.45 9.70
N MET A 24 -9.76 -8.67 8.97
CA MET A 24 -10.17 -7.43 8.32
C MET A 24 -11.24 -7.68 7.24
N VAL A 25 -11.04 -8.72 6.42
CA VAL A 25 -12.01 -9.14 5.38
C VAL A 25 -13.29 -9.64 6.02
N GLU A 26 -13.22 -10.49 7.06
CA GLU A 26 -14.42 -10.96 7.78
C GLU A 26 -15.16 -9.79 8.46
N ARG A 27 -14.45 -8.84 9.06
CA ARG A 27 -15.06 -7.65 9.65
C ARG A 27 -15.80 -6.80 8.61
N ALA A 28 -15.24 -6.61 7.42
CA ALA A 28 -15.90 -5.89 6.34
C ALA A 28 -17.18 -6.60 5.88
N LYS A 29 -17.16 -7.94 5.80
CA LYS A 29 -18.36 -8.75 5.49
C LYS A 29 -19.44 -8.67 6.57
N GLU A 30 -19.05 -8.78 7.85
CA GLU A 30 -19.98 -8.62 8.99
C GLU A 30 -20.70 -7.27 8.97
N LEU A 31 -20.00 -6.21 8.56
CA LEU A 31 -20.53 -4.87 8.45
C LEU A 31 -21.30 -4.62 7.13
N GLY A 32 -21.39 -5.62 6.24
CA GLY A 32 -22.11 -5.51 4.96
C GLY A 32 -21.46 -4.51 3.99
N MET A 33 -20.14 -4.33 4.08
CA MET A 33 -19.41 -3.44 3.18
C MET A 33 -19.32 -4.05 1.78
N PRO A 34 -19.55 -3.26 0.70
CA PRO A 34 -19.44 -3.80 -0.67
C PRO A 34 -17.98 -3.93 -1.15
N ALA A 35 -17.06 -3.20 -0.54
CA ALA A 35 -15.64 -3.20 -0.87
C ALA A 35 -14.78 -2.84 0.33
N ILE A 36 -13.49 -3.15 0.26
CA ILE A 36 -12.48 -2.73 1.24
C ILE A 36 -11.16 -2.42 0.54
N ALA A 37 -10.53 -1.30 0.89
CA ALA A 37 -9.20 -0.97 0.42
C ALA A 37 -8.13 -1.41 1.41
N LEU A 38 -6.95 -1.75 0.88
CA LEU A 38 -5.73 -1.97 1.65
C LEU A 38 -4.71 -0.93 1.22
N THR A 39 -4.27 -0.09 2.16
CA THR A 39 -3.41 1.07 1.91
C THR A 39 -2.25 1.14 2.90
N ASP A 40 -1.55 0.03 3.10
CA ASP A 40 -0.41 -0.06 4.00
C ASP A 40 0.66 0.99 3.72
N HIS A 41 1.39 1.42 4.75
CA HIS A 41 2.43 2.45 4.69
C HIS A 41 3.59 2.10 3.76
N GLY A 42 3.60 2.67 2.57
CA GLY A 42 4.69 2.58 1.59
C GLY A 42 4.90 1.19 0.99
N VAL A 43 4.01 0.23 1.23
CA VAL A 43 4.16 -1.18 0.80
C VAL A 43 2.88 -1.74 0.18
N MET A 44 3.01 -2.88 -0.50
CA MET A 44 1.89 -3.63 -1.10
C MET A 44 1.95 -5.12 -0.73
N TYR A 45 2.50 -5.46 0.44
CA TYR A 45 2.77 -6.86 0.82
C TYR A 45 1.50 -7.70 0.89
N GLY A 46 0.41 -7.13 1.40
CA GLY A 46 -0.88 -7.81 1.55
C GLY A 46 -1.73 -7.89 0.28
N ALA A 47 -1.32 -7.30 -0.85
CA ALA A 47 -2.16 -7.17 -2.04
C ALA A 47 -2.67 -8.53 -2.57
N ILE A 48 -1.78 -9.52 -2.73
CA ILE A 48 -2.13 -10.86 -3.22
C ILE A 48 -2.98 -11.62 -2.21
N GLU A 49 -2.71 -11.47 -0.93
CA GLU A 49 -3.49 -12.10 0.14
C GLU A 49 -4.91 -11.54 0.18
N LEU A 50 -5.09 -10.22 0.13
CA LEU A 50 -6.41 -9.59 0.07
C LEU A 50 -7.24 -10.11 -1.11
N LEU A 51 -6.65 -10.16 -2.32
CA LEU A 51 -7.32 -10.70 -3.50
C LEU A 51 -7.75 -12.15 -3.34
N LYS A 52 -6.91 -12.99 -2.74
CA LYS A 52 -7.25 -14.40 -2.46
C LYS A 52 -8.36 -14.54 -1.44
N LEU A 53 -8.34 -13.74 -0.39
CA LEU A 53 -9.36 -13.74 0.68
C LEU A 53 -10.72 -13.26 0.18
N CYS A 54 -10.75 -12.31 -0.74
CA CYS A 54 -11.98 -11.80 -1.34
C CYS A 54 -12.50 -12.67 -2.50
N LYS A 55 -11.65 -13.57 -3.03
CA LYS A 55 -12.02 -14.41 -4.19
C LYS A 55 -13.24 -15.29 -3.87
N GLY A 56 -14.29 -15.17 -4.68
CA GLY A 56 -15.53 -15.94 -4.51
C GLY A 56 -16.48 -15.37 -3.44
N SER A 57 -16.23 -14.16 -2.97
CA SER A 57 -17.15 -13.39 -2.10
C SER A 57 -17.67 -12.16 -2.83
N ASP A 58 -18.73 -11.55 -2.29
CA ASP A 58 -19.31 -10.30 -2.81
C ASP A 58 -18.49 -9.06 -2.37
N LEU A 59 -17.45 -9.22 -1.55
CA LEU A 59 -16.60 -8.14 -1.10
C LEU A 59 -15.53 -7.82 -2.14
N LYS A 60 -15.58 -6.61 -2.72
CA LYS A 60 -14.61 -6.14 -3.71
C LYS A 60 -13.29 -5.71 -3.05
N PRO A 61 -12.15 -6.30 -3.39
CA PRO A 61 -10.84 -5.83 -2.92
C PRO A 61 -10.37 -4.61 -3.73
N ILE A 62 -9.87 -3.60 -3.04
CA ILE A 62 -9.23 -2.42 -3.66
C ILE A 62 -7.78 -2.40 -3.21
N ILE A 63 -6.86 -2.51 -4.17
CA ILE A 63 -5.42 -2.48 -3.90
C ILE A 63 -4.95 -1.04 -3.87
N GLY A 64 -4.26 -0.66 -2.81
CA GLY A 64 -3.70 0.66 -2.63
C GLY A 64 -2.36 0.65 -1.89
N ASN A 65 -1.90 1.85 -1.59
CA ASN A 65 -0.69 2.11 -0.82
C ASN A 65 -0.80 3.54 -0.25
N GLU A 66 -0.60 3.73 1.03
CA GLU A 66 -0.36 5.06 1.57
C GLU A 66 1.10 5.44 1.37
N MET A 67 1.36 6.13 0.26
CA MET A 67 2.71 6.48 -0.18
C MET A 67 3.25 7.72 0.53
N TYR A 68 4.57 7.78 0.66
CA TYR A 68 5.27 8.98 1.11
C TYR A 68 5.71 9.80 -0.09
N VAL A 69 5.25 11.05 -0.17
CA VAL A 69 5.56 11.98 -1.26
C VAL A 69 6.46 13.11 -0.75
N ILE A 70 7.48 13.47 -1.52
CA ILE A 70 8.34 14.63 -1.26
C ILE A 70 8.18 15.67 -2.37
N ASN A 71 8.48 16.93 -2.05
CA ASN A 71 8.41 18.04 -3.03
C ASN A 71 9.71 18.23 -3.83
N GLY A 72 10.83 17.69 -3.35
CA GLY A 72 12.08 17.63 -4.10
C GLY A 72 12.14 16.43 -5.03
N SER A 73 13.35 16.08 -5.49
CA SER A 73 13.58 14.88 -6.30
C SER A 73 14.12 13.73 -5.44
N ILE A 74 13.64 12.51 -5.69
CA ILE A 74 14.24 11.32 -5.06
C ILE A 74 15.68 11.06 -5.54
N ASP A 75 16.06 11.61 -6.68
CA ASP A 75 17.40 11.47 -7.26
C ASP A 75 18.38 12.57 -6.83
N ASP A 76 17.97 13.50 -5.96
CA ASP A 76 18.86 14.51 -5.43
C ASP A 76 19.98 13.83 -4.59
N PRO A 77 21.26 13.95 -4.99
CA PRO A 77 22.37 13.34 -4.28
C PRO A 77 22.66 14.01 -2.92
N GLN A 78 22.15 15.21 -2.70
CA GLN A 78 22.27 15.97 -1.46
C GLN A 78 20.89 16.43 -0.95
N PRO A 79 20.00 15.47 -0.61
CA PRO A 79 18.65 15.82 -0.24
C PRO A 79 18.63 16.72 0.99
N LYS A 80 17.98 17.87 0.87
CA LYS A 80 17.65 18.71 2.02
C LYS A 80 16.73 17.95 2.95
N LYS A 81 16.66 18.36 4.22
CA LYS A 81 15.68 17.79 5.15
C LYS A 81 14.28 18.19 4.67
N GLU A 82 13.62 17.28 4.00
CA GLU A 82 12.29 17.47 3.44
C GLU A 82 11.23 16.77 4.29
N LYS A 83 10.01 17.31 4.25
CA LYS A 83 8.85 16.64 4.82
C LYS A 83 8.39 15.55 3.86
N ARG A 84 8.03 14.42 4.41
CA ARG A 84 7.44 13.27 3.71
C ARG A 84 5.95 13.33 3.98
N TYR A 85 5.16 13.57 2.94
CA TYR A 85 3.72 13.70 3.04
C TYR A 85 3.06 12.38 2.71
N HIS A 86 1.99 12.06 3.40
CA HIS A 86 1.16 10.91 3.12
C HIS A 86 0.25 11.19 1.92
N LEU A 87 0.01 10.15 1.12
CA LEU A 87 -0.91 10.19 -0.02
C LEU A 87 -1.49 8.80 -0.21
N VAL A 88 -2.81 8.67 -0.16
CA VAL A 88 -3.48 7.41 -0.51
C VAL A 88 -3.54 7.29 -2.02
N VAL A 89 -3.05 6.16 -2.52
CA VAL A 89 -2.99 5.83 -3.95
C VAL A 89 -3.66 4.48 -4.15
N LEU A 90 -4.77 4.46 -4.89
CA LEU A 90 -5.54 3.26 -5.19
C LEU A 90 -5.38 2.87 -6.66
N ALA A 91 -5.28 1.58 -6.93
CA ALA A 91 -5.28 1.06 -8.29
C ALA A 91 -6.72 0.97 -8.81
N LYS A 92 -7.05 1.74 -9.85
CA LYS A 92 -8.37 1.76 -10.48
C LYS A 92 -8.59 0.54 -11.39
N ASN A 93 -7.51 0.08 -12.05
CA ASN A 93 -7.55 -1.01 -13.02
C ASN A 93 -6.17 -1.69 -13.15
N ALA A 94 -6.03 -2.63 -14.07
CA ALA A 94 -4.77 -3.36 -14.28
C ALA A 94 -3.58 -2.46 -14.66
N VAL A 95 -3.82 -1.33 -15.35
CA VAL A 95 -2.76 -0.34 -15.64
C VAL A 95 -2.33 0.34 -14.35
N GLY A 96 -3.31 0.84 -13.57
CA GLY A 96 -3.07 1.46 -12.27
C GLY A 96 -2.35 0.54 -11.30
N TYR A 97 -2.72 -0.75 -11.25
CA TYR A 97 -2.00 -1.73 -10.44
C TYR A 97 -0.51 -1.83 -10.83
N ARG A 98 -0.21 -1.95 -12.13
CA ARG A 98 1.19 -2.00 -12.59
C ARG A 98 1.94 -0.71 -12.28
N ASN A 99 1.29 0.46 -12.43
CA ASN A 99 1.88 1.75 -12.09
C ASN A 99 2.14 1.88 -10.58
N LEU A 100 1.20 1.42 -9.74
CA LEU A 100 1.37 1.40 -8.28
C LEU A 100 2.53 0.48 -7.85
N VAL A 101 2.65 -0.72 -8.43
CA VAL A 101 3.82 -1.61 -8.23
C VAL A 101 5.11 -0.92 -8.64
N LYS A 102 5.10 -0.20 -9.77
CA LYS A 102 6.28 0.53 -10.27
C LYS A 102 6.69 1.65 -9.32
N LEU A 103 5.74 2.47 -8.87
CA LEU A 103 5.97 3.54 -7.91
C LEU A 103 6.50 2.99 -6.58
N THR A 104 5.87 1.93 -6.04
CA THR A 104 6.33 1.26 -4.81
C THR A 104 7.74 0.71 -4.97
N SER A 105 8.05 0.05 -6.10
CA SER A 105 9.40 -0.47 -6.35
C SER A 105 10.45 0.64 -6.42
N ILE A 106 10.18 1.72 -7.15
CA ILE A 106 11.09 2.87 -7.27
C ILE A 106 11.31 3.52 -5.89
N SER A 107 10.26 3.68 -5.08
CA SER A 107 10.37 4.29 -3.75
C SER A 107 11.32 3.51 -2.83
N HIS A 108 11.30 2.19 -2.88
CA HIS A 108 12.20 1.33 -2.09
C HIS A 108 13.62 1.26 -2.66
N LEU A 109 13.78 1.20 -3.98
CA LEU A 109 15.08 1.04 -4.61
C LEU A 109 15.89 2.35 -4.66
N ARG A 110 15.23 3.50 -4.76
CA ARG A 110 15.86 4.80 -4.99
C ARG A 110 15.42 5.89 -4.01
N GLY A 111 14.20 5.81 -3.51
CA GLY A 111 13.55 6.86 -2.73
C GLY A 111 13.66 6.75 -1.21
N MET A 112 14.51 5.87 -0.67
CA MET A 112 14.65 5.73 0.78
C MET A 112 15.17 7.00 1.43
N ARG A 113 14.42 7.57 2.39
CA ARG A 113 14.72 8.80 3.11
C ARG A 113 14.59 8.57 4.62
N GLY A 114 15.53 9.11 5.39
CA GLY A 114 15.60 8.97 6.84
C GLY A 114 16.61 7.90 7.27
N ARG A 115 16.60 7.53 8.56
CA ARG A 115 17.50 6.54 9.16
C ARG A 115 16.76 5.67 10.17
N GLY A 116 17.14 4.39 10.25
CA GLY A 116 16.58 3.42 11.19
C GLY A 116 15.05 3.31 11.03
N ILE A 117 14.33 3.24 12.14
CA ILE A 117 12.86 3.12 12.17
C ILE A 117 12.12 4.31 11.54
N PHE A 118 12.79 5.44 11.32
CA PHE A 118 12.24 6.61 10.63
C PHE A 118 12.56 6.65 9.14
N SER A 119 13.13 5.59 8.59
CA SER A 119 13.34 5.45 7.15
C SER A 119 12.01 5.24 6.44
N ARG A 120 11.78 5.95 5.34
CA ARG A 120 10.55 5.85 4.55
C ARG A 120 10.89 5.80 3.06
N ALA A 121 10.18 4.95 2.34
CA ALA A 121 10.27 4.80 0.90
C ALA A 121 9.43 5.89 0.22
N CYS A 122 10.09 6.90 -0.36
CA CYS A 122 9.44 8.09 -0.90
C CYS A 122 9.42 8.08 -2.42
N ILE A 123 8.41 8.73 -2.98
CA ILE A 123 8.36 9.16 -4.38
C ILE A 123 8.33 10.68 -4.45
N ASP A 124 8.58 11.22 -5.63
CA ASP A 124 8.37 12.63 -5.92
C ASP A 124 7.17 12.85 -6.86
N LYS A 125 6.77 14.11 -6.99
CA LYS A 125 5.64 14.50 -7.84
C LYS A 125 5.88 14.22 -9.33
N HIS A 126 7.13 14.20 -9.79
CA HIS A 126 7.46 13.87 -11.17
C HIS A 126 7.15 12.40 -11.47
N LEU A 127 7.59 11.49 -10.61
CA LEU A 127 7.28 10.07 -10.73
C LEU A 127 5.77 9.81 -10.63
N LEU A 128 5.12 10.45 -9.65
CA LEU A 128 3.67 10.30 -9.48
C LEU A 128 2.90 10.73 -10.73
N LYS A 129 3.29 11.83 -11.36
CA LYS A 129 2.72 12.28 -12.65
C LYS A 129 3.03 11.32 -13.79
N THR A 130 4.26 10.79 -13.85
CA THR A 130 4.70 9.86 -14.92
C THR A 130 3.90 8.55 -14.90
N TYR A 131 3.52 8.08 -13.73
CA TYR A 131 2.79 6.82 -13.53
C TYR A 131 1.35 7.03 -13.03
N SER A 132 0.71 8.16 -13.38
CA SER A 132 -0.62 8.53 -12.90
C SER A 132 -1.77 7.74 -13.51
N GLU A 133 -1.59 7.16 -14.69
CA GLU A 133 -2.65 6.45 -15.42
C GLU A 133 -3.21 5.28 -14.60
N GLY A 134 -4.56 5.23 -14.50
CA GLY A 134 -5.27 4.19 -13.79
C GLY A 134 -5.15 4.24 -12.27
N LEU A 135 -4.73 5.38 -11.70
CA LEU A 135 -4.66 5.60 -10.26
C LEU A 135 -5.78 6.54 -9.79
N ILE A 136 -6.33 6.26 -8.62
CA ILE A 136 -7.20 7.15 -7.85
C ILE A 136 -6.41 7.64 -6.65
N ILE A 137 -6.50 8.94 -6.35
CA ILE A 137 -5.69 9.60 -5.32
C ILE A 137 -6.60 10.26 -4.30
N SER A 138 -6.27 10.14 -2.99
CA SER A 138 -6.83 10.99 -1.94
C SER A 138 -5.75 11.61 -1.06
N THR A 139 -6.09 12.72 -0.39
CA THR A 139 -5.13 13.56 0.33
C THR A 139 -4.61 13.00 1.64
N ALA A 140 -5.01 11.78 1.99
CA ALA A 140 -4.66 11.07 3.21
C ALA A 140 -5.01 11.83 4.51
N CYS A 141 -4.37 11.46 5.62
CA CYS A 141 -4.60 11.96 6.98
C CYS A 141 -3.92 13.33 7.23
N LEU A 142 -3.81 13.75 8.50
CA LEU A 142 -3.06 14.97 8.88
C LEU A 142 -1.60 14.96 8.40
N GLY A 143 -1.04 13.80 8.05
CA GLY A 143 0.28 13.66 7.43
C GLY A 143 0.35 14.13 5.98
N GLY A 144 -0.78 14.32 5.31
CA GLY A 144 -0.87 14.74 3.91
C GLY A 144 -0.35 16.17 3.65
N GLU A 145 -0.05 16.46 2.38
CA GLU A 145 0.53 17.76 1.99
C GLU A 145 -0.45 18.92 2.20
N LEU A 146 -1.72 18.74 1.79
CA LEU A 146 -2.75 19.77 1.97
C LEU A 146 -3.07 20.01 3.46
N PRO A 147 -3.37 18.97 4.28
CA PRO A 147 -3.57 19.12 5.71
C PRO A 147 -2.42 19.87 6.39
N GLN A 148 -1.19 19.52 6.04
CA GLN A 148 0.00 20.17 6.60
C GLN A 148 0.19 21.62 6.18
N ALA A 149 -0.24 22.00 4.98
CA ALA A 149 -0.24 23.40 4.57
C ALA A 149 -1.31 24.22 5.34
N ILE A 150 -2.50 23.64 5.52
CA ILE A 150 -3.60 24.24 6.29
C ILE A 150 -3.18 24.48 7.73
N LEU A 151 -2.64 23.46 8.43
CA LEU A 151 -2.18 23.56 9.82
C LEU A 151 -1.06 24.57 10.04
N ARG A 152 -0.30 24.91 8.99
CA ARG A 152 0.71 25.98 9.04
C ARG A 152 0.15 27.37 8.71
N GLY A 153 -1.16 27.50 8.60
CA GLY A 153 -1.82 28.76 8.22
C GLY A 153 -1.59 29.17 6.76
N ARG A 154 -1.35 28.19 5.87
CA ARG A 154 -1.09 28.40 4.45
C ARG A 154 -2.16 27.75 3.56
N PRO A 155 -3.44 28.17 3.67
CA PRO A 155 -4.51 27.60 2.83
C PRO A 155 -4.31 27.93 1.33
N ASP A 156 -3.63 29.03 1.01
CA ASP A 156 -3.19 29.37 -0.34
C ASP A 156 -2.31 28.30 -0.96
N VAL A 157 -1.36 27.75 -0.20
CA VAL A 157 -0.50 26.64 -0.64
C VAL A 157 -1.32 25.37 -0.79
N ALA A 158 -2.18 25.02 0.18
CA ALA A 158 -3.05 23.85 0.09
C ALA A 158 -3.90 23.88 -1.19
N ARG A 159 -4.48 25.03 -1.52
CA ARG A 159 -5.28 25.24 -2.74
C ARG A 159 -4.44 25.04 -4.02
N ASN A 160 -3.22 25.55 -4.07
CA ASN A 160 -2.33 25.36 -5.22
C ASN A 160 -1.91 23.89 -5.37
N VAL A 161 -1.66 23.19 -4.27
CA VAL A 161 -1.37 21.75 -4.27
C VAL A 161 -2.58 20.96 -4.75
N ALA A 162 -3.81 21.30 -4.29
CA ALA A 162 -5.04 20.66 -4.77
C ALA A 162 -5.22 20.83 -6.29
N ARG A 163 -4.98 22.04 -6.82
CA ARG A 163 -5.03 22.27 -8.29
C ARG A 163 -4.03 21.39 -9.04
N TRP A 164 -2.81 21.25 -8.53
CA TRP A 164 -1.82 20.39 -9.16
C TRP A 164 -2.28 18.92 -9.21
N TYR A 165 -2.83 18.39 -8.12
CA TYR A 165 -3.38 17.02 -8.12
C TYR A 165 -4.58 16.90 -9.06
N GLN A 166 -5.46 17.88 -9.07
CA GLN A 166 -6.62 17.92 -9.98
C GLN A 166 -6.20 17.98 -11.46
N GLU A 167 -5.16 18.75 -11.80
CA GLU A 167 -4.61 18.80 -13.16
C GLU A 167 -4.01 17.46 -13.61
N VAL A 168 -3.45 16.67 -12.69
CA VAL A 168 -2.82 15.39 -13.01
C VAL A 168 -3.82 14.25 -13.04
N PHE A 169 -4.77 14.21 -12.11
CA PHE A 169 -5.68 13.06 -11.90
C PHE A 169 -7.14 13.34 -12.28
N GLY A 170 -7.49 14.58 -12.53
CA GLY A 170 -8.85 14.96 -12.93
C GLY A 170 -9.89 14.54 -11.89
N GLU A 171 -10.90 13.80 -12.32
CA GLU A 171 -11.99 13.27 -11.49
C GLU A 171 -11.61 12.07 -10.60
N ASP A 172 -10.39 11.56 -10.73
CA ASP A 172 -9.83 10.50 -9.89
C ASP A 172 -9.02 11.07 -8.71
N PHE A 173 -9.09 12.38 -8.47
CA PHE A 173 -8.55 13.06 -7.28
C PHE A 173 -9.66 13.44 -6.30
N TYR A 174 -9.44 13.09 -5.02
CA TYR A 174 -10.38 13.35 -3.92
C TYR A 174 -9.68 14.07 -2.77
N LEU A 175 -10.41 14.97 -2.09
CA LEU A 175 -10.00 15.50 -0.80
C LEU A 175 -10.56 14.59 0.29
N GLU A 176 -9.72 14.19 1.23
CA GLU A 176 -10.04 13.21 2.27
C GLU A 176 -10.27 13.91 3.59
N ILE A 177 -11.44 13.71 4.19
CA ILE A 177 -11.79 14.20 5.52
C ILE A 177 -11.77 13.04 6.53
N GLN A 178 -11.20 13.32 7.70
CA GLN A 178 -11.10 12.37 8.83
C GLN A 178 -11.39 13.12 10.13
N ASP A 179 -11.91 12.45 11.15
CA ASP A 179 -12.01 13.02 12.49
C ASP A 179 -11.67 11.98 13.55
N HIS A 180 -10.58 12.19 14.22
CA HIS A 180 -10.11 11.43 15.38
C HIS A 180 -10.29 12.20 16.69
N GLY A 181 -11.08 13.27 16.66
CA GLY A 181 -11.42 14.10 17.82
C GLY A 181 -10.39 15.18 18.13
N SER A 182 -9.38 15.40 17.27
CA SER A 182 -8.42 16.47 17.47
C SER A 182 -8.93 17.83 16.95
N PRO A 183 -8.53 18.95 17.54
CA PRO A 183 -8.82 20.28 16.98
C PRO A 183 -8.22 20.45 15.57
N GLU A 184 -7.10 19.81 15.31
CA GLU A 184 -6.40 19.83 14.03
C GLU A 184 -7.25 19.22 12.92
N ASP A 185 -7.90 18.07 13.16
CA ASP A 185 -8.82 17.44 12.21
C ASP A 185 -9.92 18.40 11.79
N ARG A 186 -10.55 19.07 12.75
CA ARG A 186 -11.65 20.02 12.50
C ARG A 186 -11.22 21.22 11.69
N ILE A 187 -10.05 21.81 12.00
CA ILE A 187 -9.47 22.92 11.24
C ILE A 187 -9.23 22.48 9.79
N VAL A 188 -8.67 21.30 9.60
CA VAL A 188 -8.36 20.76 8.28
C VAL A 188 -9.64 20.47 7.51
N ASN A 189 -10.61 19.77 8.12
CA ASN A 189 -11.86 19.39 7.48
C ASN A 189 -12.63 20.61 6.95
N VAL A 190 -12.78 21.66 7.76
CA VAL A 190 -13.48 22.89 7.36
C VAL A 190 -12.81 23.54 6.15
N GLU A 191 -11.48 23.63 6.13
CA GLU A 191 -10.78 24.24 5.00
C GLU A 191 -10.76 23.33 3.77
N LEU A 192 -10.69 21.99 3.93
CA LEU A 192 -10.81 21.04 2.81
C LEU A 192 -12.19 21.11 2.16
N VAL A 193 -13.27 21.24 2.94
CA VAL A 193 -14.62 21.45 2.41
C VAL A 193 -14.69 22.74 1.59
N ARG A 194 -14.07 23.83 2.08
CA ARG A 194 -14.01 25.11 1.34
C ARG A 194 -13.24 24.95 0.02
N ILE A 195 -12.08 24.31 0.04
CA ILE A 195 -11.28 24.04 -1.17
C ILE A 195 -12.05 23.14 -2.15
N ALA A 196 -12.74 22.11 -1.65
CA ALA A 196 -13.58 21.23 -2.44
C ALA A 196 -14.66 22.00 -3.22
N GLN A 197 -15.38 22.88 -2.52
CA GLN A 197 -16.42 23.72 -3.13
C GLN A 197 -15.85 24.72 -4.14
N GLU A 198 -14.71 25.35 -3.82
CA GLU A 198 -14.06 26.34 -4.70
C GLU A 198 -13.55 25.71 -6.00
N LEU A 199 -12.96 24.52 -5.92
CA LEU A 199 -12.32 23.86 -7.07
C LEU A 199 -13.18 22.79 -7.75
N GLY A 200 -14.36 22.48 -7.20
CA GLY A 200 -15.22 21.42 -7.71
C GLY A 200 -14.63 20.03 -7.51
N ILE A 201 -13.82 19.81 -6.46
CA ILE A 201 -13.21 18.51 -6.14
C ILE A 201 -14.13 17.75 -5.19
N GLN A 202 -14.30 16.43 -5.43
CA GLN A 202 -15.11 15.58 -4.57
C GLN A 202 -14.39 15.28 -3.24
N LEU A 203 -15.18 15.15 -2.16
CA LEU A 203 -14.70 14.71 -0.86
C LEU A 203 -14.92 13.21 -0.69
N VAL A 204 -14.05 12.54 0.06
CA VAL A 204 -14.27 11.20 0.64
C VAL A 204 -14.07 11.28 2.14
N ALA A 205 -14.87 10.50 2.90
CA ALA A 205 -14.70 10.37 4.35
C ALA A 205 -14.03 9.03 4.65
N THR A 206 -12.93 9.03 5.39
CA THR A 206 -12.21 7.83 5.80
C THR A 206 -11.90 7.85 7.30
N ASN A 207 -11.30 6.78 7.81
CA ASN A 207 -10.99 6.67 9.23
C ASN A 207 -9.56 6.22 9.53
N ASP A 208 -8.71 6.06 8.51
CA ASP A 208 -7.30 5.67 8.69
C ASP A 208 -7.18 4.51 9.69
N ALA A 209 -7.93 3.41 9.41
CA ALA A 209 -8.09 2.35 10.38
C ALA A 209 -6.81 1.51 10.52
N HIS A 210 -6.33 1.36 11.76
CA HIS A 210 -5.12 0.61 12.11
C HIS A 210 -5.41 -0.66 12.88
N TYR A 211 -6.65 -0.84 13.37
CA TYR A 211 -7.10 -2.04 14.06
C TYR A 211 -8.59 -2.31 13.78
N LEU A 212 -9.10 -3.48 14.14
CA LEU A 212 -10.40 -3.96 13.69
C LEU A 212 -11.57 -3.31 14.42
N SER A 213 -11.46 -3.16 15.74
CA SER A 213 -12.56 -2.74 16.59
C SER A 213 -12.08 -1.89 17.78
N LYS A 214 -13.01 -1.19 18.41
CA LYS A 214 -12.71 -0.36 19.59
C LYS A 214 -12.07 -1.13 20.75
N GLN A 215 -12.29 -2.45 20.84
CA GLN A 215 -11.69 -3.29 21.87
C GLN A 215 -10.18 -3.51 21.69
N ASP A 216 -9.66 -3.28 20.49
CA ASP A 216 -8.26 -3.54 20.14
C ASP A 216 -7.32 -2.38 20.49
N VAL A 217 -7.85 -1.26 21.01
CA VAL A 217 -7.10 -0.03 21.34
C VAL A 217 -5.89 -0.30 22.24
N GLU A 218 -6.07 -1.09 23.31
CA GLU A 218 -4.96 -1.37 24.25
C GLU A 218 -3.87 -2.23 23.61
N ALA A 219 -4.25 -3.19 22.78
CA ALA A 219 -3.31 -4.04 22.07
C ALA A 219 -2.51 -3.22 21.02
N HIS A 220 -3.21 -2.33 20.30
CA HIS A 220 -2.58 -1.42 19.35
C HIS A 220 -1.62 -0.43 20.05
N ASP A 221 -2.03 0.13 21.19
CA ASP A 221 -1.16 1.03 21.98
C ASP A 221 0.12 0.32 22.47
N ALA A 222 0.03 -0.97 22.83
CA ALA A 222 1.20 -1.79 23.14
C ALA A 222 2.10 -2.01 21.92
N LEU A 223 1.53 -2.24 20.71
CA LEU A 223 2.26 -2.36 19.47
C LEU A 223 3.07 -1.10 19.15
N LEU A 224 2.49 0.09 19.32
CA LEU A 224 3.19 1.37 19.15
C LEU A 224 4.36 1.56 20.15
N CYS A 225 4.24 0.98 21.33
CA CYS A 225 5.35 0.96 22.29
C CYS A 225 6.50 0.09 21.77
N VAL A 226 6.22 -1.06 21.17
CA VAL A 226 7.26 -1.91 20.53
C VAL A 226 7.93 -1.15 19.39
N LEU A 227 7.14 -0.50 18.50
CA LEU A 227 7.67 0.31 17.40
C LEU A 227 8.66 1.38 17.86
N THR A 228 8.31 2.09 18.94
CA THR A 228 9.05 3.28 19.38
C THR A 228 10.09 2.98 20.46
N GLY A 229 10.18 1.75 20.95
CA GLY A 229 11.04 1.36 22.06
C GLY A 229 10.67 2.04 23.38
N LYS A 230 9.36 2.28 23.59
CA LYS A 230 8.81 2.95 24.78
C LYS A 230 8.05 1.98 25.66
N LEU A 231 7.83 2.35 26.90
CA LEU A 231 6.95 1.62 27.82
C LEU A 231 5.55 2.21 27.80
N ILE A 232 4.55 1.39 28.12
CA ILE A 232 3.15 1.83 28.26
C ILE A 232 3.02 2.94 29.30
N SER A 233 3.86 2.90 30.36
CA SER A 233 3.91 3.89 31.44
C SER A 233 4.56 5.22 31.06
N ASP A 234 5.24 5.29 29.89
CA ASP A 234 5.88 6.53 29.45
C ASP A 234 4.81 7.57 29.07
N GLU A 235 4.86 8.75 29.67
CA GLU A 235 3.93 9.83 29.34
C GLU A 235 4.15 10.45 27.96
N LYS A 236 5.42 10.57 27.55
CA LYS A 236 5.81 11.17 26.26
C LYS A 236 6.13 10.07 25.25
N ARG A 237 5.11 9.53 24.63
CA ARG A 237 5.20 8.52 23.57
C ARG A 237 4.16 8.71 22.48
N LEU A 238 4.32 8.05 21.37
CA LEU A 238 3.30 7.99 20.33
C LEU A 238 2.06 7.29 20.88
N ARG A 239 0.92 7.92 20.70
CA ARG A 239 -0.41 7.35 20.98
C ARG A 239 -1.36 7.77 19.88
N TYR A 240 -2.22 6.87 19.51
CA TYR A 240 -3.38 7.19 18.69
C TYR A 240 -4.56 7.58 19.60
N THR A 241 -5.62 8.10 19.00
CA THR A 241 -6.75 8.65 19.76
C THR A 241 -7.67 7.55 20.32
N GLY A 242 -7.56 6.34 19.77
CA GLY A 242 -8.44 5.22 20.10
C GLY A 242 -9.68 5.15 19.19
N THR A 243 -9.65 5.88 18.09
CA THR A 243 -10.77 5.95 17.12
C THR A 243 -10.43 5.35 15.75
N GLU A 244 -9.21 4.87 15.54
CA GLU A 244 -8.66 4.38 14.27
C GLU A 244 -9.00 2.90 14.02
N TYR A 245 -10.29 2.56 14.09
CA TYR A 245 -10.81 1.21 13.83
C TYR A 245 -11.78 1.20 12.65
N ILE A 246 -12.09 -0.01 12.13
CA ILE A 246 -13.04 -0.18 11.02
C ILE A 246 -14.46 0.11 11.52
N LYS A 247 -14.99 1.27 11.15
CA LYS A 247 -16.28 1.83 11.56
C LYS A 247 -17.42 1.43 10.65
N THR A 248 -18.61 1.40 11.21
CA THR A 248 -19.87 1.36 10.44
C THR A 248 -20.14 2.71 9.78
N GLU A 249 -21.01 2.74 8.77
CA GLU A 249 -21.53 3.99 8.18
C GLU A 249 -22.11 4.93 9.22
N GLU A 250 -22.87 4.40 10.18
CA GLU A 250 -23.48 5.20 11.23
C GLU A 250 -22.44 5.86 12.14
N GLU A 251 -21.39 5.14 12.51
CA GLU A 251 -20.26 5.67 13.27
C GLU A 251 -19.53 6.76 12.47
N MET A 252 -19.30 6.54 11.16
CA MET A 252 -18.68 7.55 10.28
C MET A 252 -19.54 8.83 10.21
N ASN A 253 -20.85 8.70 10.04
CA ASN A 253 -21.73 9.88 10.01
C ASN A 253 -21.68 10.70 11.31
N ARG A 254 -21.43 10.06 12.46
CA ARG A 254 -21.38 10.74 13.76
C ARG A 254 -20.09 11.53 14.00
N LEU A 255 -19.00 11.21 13.30
CA LEU A 255 -17.68 11.82 13.54
C LEU A 255 -17.67 13.33 13.27
N PHE A 256 -18.42 13.78 12.29
CA PHE A 256 -18.31 15.13 11.74
C PHE A 256 -19.45 16.08 12.14
N VAL A 257 -20.41 15.61 12.95
CA VAL A 257 -21.70 16.33 13.21
C VAL A 257 -21.54 17.67 13.93
N ASP A 258 -20.42 17.90 14.58
CA ASP A 258 -20.17 19.10 15.39
C ASP A 258 -19.46 20.22 14.62
N HIS A 259 -18.99 19.96 13.39
CA HIS A 259 -18.22 20.95 12.63
C HIS A 259 -18.45 20.95 11.11
N LEU A 260 -19.16 19.96 10.55
CA LEU A 260 -19.50 19.91 9.13
C LEU A 260 -21.01 19.80 8.91
N GLU A 261 -21.50 20.34 7.81
CA GLU A 261 -22.88 20.20 7.40
C GLU A 261 -23.24 18.75 7.07
N PRO A 262 -24.38 18.22 7.55
CA PRO A 262 -24.75 16.83 7.36
C PRO A 262 -24.81 16.36 5.90
N ASP A 263 -25.18 17.24 4.97
CA ASP A 263 -25.22 16.90 3.54
C ASP A 263 -23.83 16.69 2.95
N VAL A 264 -22.85 17.49 3.38
CA VAL A 264 -21.44 17.35 2.99
C VAL A 264 -20.89 16.01 3.47
N VAL A 265 -21.17 15.64 4.72
CA VAL A 265 -20.74 14.37 5.32
C VAL A 265 -21.37 13.19 4.59
N ARG A 266 -22.68 13.21 4.37
CA ARG A 266 -23.39 12.15 3.64
C ARG A 266 -22.83 11.98 2.23
N GLN A 267 -22.53 13.07 1.53
CA GLN A 267 -21.95 13.01 0.19
C GLN A 267 -20.53 12.45 0.22
N ALA A 268 -19.69 12.86 1.18
CA ALA A 268 -18.33 12.35 1.33
C ALA A 268 -18.29 10.83 1.63
N ILE A 269 -19.24 10.34 2.43
CA ILE A 269 -19.42 8.90 2.68
C ILE A 269 -19.91 8.18 1.42
N ALA A 270 -20.94 8.72 0.73
CA ALA A 270 -21.46 8.14 -0.51
C ALA A 270 -20.37 8.07 -1.61
N ASN A 271 -19.50 9.07 -1.68
CA ASN A 271 -18.39 9.09 -2.62
C ASN A 271 -17.39 7.95 -2.41
N THR A 272 -17.29 7.36 -1.20
CA THR A 272 -16.45 6.18 -1.00
C THR A 272 -16.94 4.96 -1.78
N VAL A 273 -18.26 4.82 -1.90
CA VAL A 273 -18.89 3.80 -2.76
C VAL A 273 -18.65 4.11 -4.23
N ALA A 274 -18.81 5.38 -4.64
CA ALA A 274 -18.54 5.79 -6.01
C ALA A 274 -17.07 5.55 -6.42
N VAL A 275 -16.12 5.74 -5.50
CA VAL A 275 -14.71 5.36 -5.72
C VAL A 275 -14.58 3.84 -5.93
N ALA A 276 -15.22 3.04 -5.09
CA ALA A 276 -15.19 1.58 -5.22
C ALA A 276 -15.83 1.09 -6.53
N GLU A 277 -16.87 1.76 -7.02
CA GLU A 277 -17.52 1.48 -8.30
C GLU A 277 -16.61 1.82 -9.49
N LYS A 278 -15.75 2.86 -9.39
CA LYS A 278 -14.75 3.18 -10.42
C LYS A 278 -13.63 2.13 -10.52
N VAL A 279 -13.39 1.35 -9.47
CA VAL A 279 -12.37 0.31 -9.50
C VAL A 279 -12.89 -0.85 -10.35
N GLU A 280 -12.15 -1.19 -11.39
CA GLU A 280 -12.45 -2.32 -12.27
C GLU A 280 -12.01 -3.65 -11.63
N ASP A 281 -12.63 -4.75 -12.05
CA ASP A 281 -12.11 -6.07 -11.72
C ASP A 281 -10.82 -6.32 -12.53
N TYR A 282 -9.73 -6.63 -11.83
CA TYR A 282 -8.45 -6.96 -12.47
C TYR A 282 -7.85 -8.23 -11.91
N ASP A 283 -7.51 -9.16 -12.81
CA ASP A 283 -6.81 -10.39 -12.46
C ASP A 283 -5.29 -10.16 -12.49
N ILE A 284 -4.68 -10.15 -11.32
CA ILE A 284 -3.23 -10.01 -11.15
C ILE A 284 -2.57 -11.29 -10.62
N LEU A 285 -3.38 -12.31 -10.33
CA LEU A 285 -2.84 -13.58 -9.79
C LEU A 285 -2.09 -14.36 -10.86
N GLY A 286 -2.47 -14.19 -12.16
CA GLY A 286 -1.79 -14.79 -13.29
C GLY A 286 -1.77 -16.33 -13.26
N HIS A 287 -0.90 -16.89 -14.08
CA HIS A 287 -0.61 -18.33 -14.12
C HIS A 287 0.82 -18.59 -13.64
N TYR A 288 1.05 -19.78 -13.11
CA TYR A 288 2.41 -20.21 -12.78
C TYR A 288 3.29 -20.17 -14.04
N GLN A 289 4.41 -19.47 -13.94
CA GLN A 289 5.39 -19.41 -15.02
C GLN A 289 6.69 -20.00 -14.52
N MET A 290 7.16 -21.05 -15.21
CA MET A 290 8.48 -21.60 -14.96
C MET A 290 9.55 -20.63 -15.49
N PRO A 291 10.59 -20.31 -14.70
CA PRO A 291 11.70 -19.51 -15.17
C PRO A 291 12.35 -20.13 -16.42
N ARG A 292 12.65 -19.31 -17.42
CA ARG A 292 13.41 -19.73 -18.59
C ARG A 292 14.88 -19.43 -18.35
N PHE A 293 15.67 -20.48 -18.21
CA PHE A 293 17.12 -20.35 -18.13
C PHE A 293 17.70 -20.06 -19.52
N PRO A 294 18.61 -19.09 -19.69
CA PRO A 294 19.29 -18.84 -20.96
C PRO A 294 20.24 -20.00 -21.27
N ILE A 295 19.91 -20.78 -22.30
CA ILE A 295 20.70 -21.94 -22.71
C ILE A 295 21.72 -21.46 -23.76
N PRO A 296 23.02 -21.82 -23.65
CA PRO A 296 24.02 -21.48 -24.63
C PRO A 296 23.69 -22.04 -26.02
N GLU A 297 24.16 -21.36 -27.06
CA GLU A 297 23.96 -21.78 -28.43
C GLU A 297 24.57 -23.18 -28.67
N GLY A 298 23.86 -24.04 -29.39
CA GLY A 298 24.26 -25.42 -29.63
C GLY A 298 23.80 -26.43 -28.59
N HIS A 299 23.16 -25.97 -27.47
CA HIS A 299 22.62 -26.87 -26.46
C HIS A 299 21.09 -26.88 -26.44
N THR A 300 20.53 -27.99 -25.92
CA THR A 300 19.16 -28.06 -25.40
C THR A 300 19.20 -27.93 -23.87
N ALA A 301 18.05 -27.74 -23.21
CA ALA A 301 17.97 -27.71 -21.74
C ALA A 301 18.55 -29.02 -21.13
N VAL A 302 18.25 -30.17 -21.73
CA VAL A 302 18.70 -31.48 -21.26
C VAL A 302 20.21 -31.63 -21.42
N THR A 303 20.76 -31.29 -22.60
CA THR A 303 22.20 -31.42 -22.83
C THR A 303 23.02 -30.46 -21.97
N TYR A 304 22.56 -29.24 -21.80
CA TYR A 304 23.23 -28.27 -20.94
C TYR A 304 23.15 -28.66 -19.45
N LEU A 305 21.98 -29.11 -18.99
CA LEU A 305 21.83 -29.57 -17.61
C LEU A 305 22.79 -30.74 -17.32
N ARG A 306 22.92 -31.69 -18.24
CA ARG A 306 23.86 -32.80 -18.11
C ARG A 306 25.31 -32.35 -18.00
N GLU A 307 25.73 -31.42 -18.86
CA GLU A 307 27.09 -30.92 -18.89
C GLU A 307 27.44 -30.19 -17.59
N VAL A 308 26.59 -29.23 -17.13
CA VAL A 308 26.86 -28.47 -15.89
C VAL A 308 26.76 -29.34 -14.64
N THR A 309 25.93 -30.40 -14.67
CA THR A 309 25.82 -31.37 -13.57
C THR A 309 27.09 -32.21 -13.47
N GLU A 310 27.59 -32.72 -14.61
CA GLU A 310 28.83 -33.50 -14.66
C GLU A 310 30.03 -32.66 -14.21
N GLN A 311 30.13 -31.41 -14.71
CA GLN A 311 31.19 -30.50 -14.31
C GLN A 311 31.12 -30.19 -12.79
N GLY A 312 29.95 -29.85 -12.26
CA GLY A 312 29.78 -29.56 -10.84
C GLY A 312 30.06 -30.79 -9.95
N LEU A 313 29.77 -32.00 -10.43
CA LEU A 313 30.09 -33.25 -9.73
C LEU A 313 31.60 -33.50 -9.68
N ARG A 314 32.31 -33.27 -10.81
CA ARG A 314 33.77 -33.35 -10.86
C ARG A 314 34.45 -32.35 -9.91
N GLU A 315 33.97 -31.12 -9.89
CA GLU A 315 34.48 -30.06 -8.99
C GLU A 315 34.29 -30.47 -7.51
N ARG A 316 33.11 -30.99 -7.15
CA ARG A 316 32.80 -31.41 -5.77
C ARG A 316 33.61 -32.61 -5.29
N LEU A 317 33.95 -33.51 -6.22
CA LEU A 317 34.78 -34.67 -5.92
C LEU A 317 36.29 -34.38 -6.08
N GLU A 318 36.66 -33.14 -6.40
CA GLU A 318 38.06 -32.72 -6.63
C GLU A 318 38.79 -33.58 -7.67
N LEU A 319 38.06 -34.02 -8.70
CA LEU A 319 38.62 -34.90 -9.74
C LEU A 319 39.43 -34.09 -10.75
N SER A 320 40.59 -34.60 -11.14
CA SER A 320 41.32 -34.06 -12.29
C SER A 320 40.53 -34.28 -13.60
N SER A 321 40.86 -33.52 -14.65
CA SER A 321 40.22 -33.59 -15.97
C SER A 321 40.15 -35.00 -16.55
N ASP A 322 41.16 -35.82 -16.27
CA ASP A 322 41.35 -37.16 -16.84
C ASP A 322 40.79 -38.27 -15.91
N ALA A 323 40.41 -37.93 -14.67
CA ALA A 323 39.86 -38.90 -13.74
C ALA A 323 38.43 -39.31 -14.11
N SER A 324 38.09 -40.57 -14.00
CA SER A 324 36.71 -41.04 -14.15
C SER A 324 35.87 -40.70 -12.91
N ILE A 325 34.64 -40.32 -13.09
CA ILE A 325 33.69 -40.22 -11.98
C ILE A 325 33.45 -41.62 -11.40
N PRO A 326 33.52 -41.83 -10.07
CA PRO A 326 33.25 -43.11 -9.46
C PRO A 326 31.86 -43.63 -9.84
N GLU A 327 31.76 -44.94 -10.09
CA GLU A 327 30.58 -45.59 -10.70
C GLU A 327 29.27 -45.29 -9.94
N ASN A 328 29.30 -45.33 -8.59
CA ASN A 328 28.14 -45.03 -7.75
C ASN A 328 27.61 -43.62 -7.94
N TYR A 329 28.49 -42.63 -8.16
CA TYR A 329 28.07 -41.23 -8.44
C TYR A 329 27.60 -41.08 -9.88
N ALA A 330 28.24 -41.75 -10.83
CA ALA A 330 27.82 -41.72 -12.24
C ALA A 330 26.43 -42.33 -12.45
N GLU A 331 26.15 -43.49 -11.83
CA GLU A 331 24.84 -44.11 -11.84
C GLU A 331 23.77 -43.25 -11.21
N ARG A 332 24.06 -42.66 -10.05
CA ARG A 332 23.12 -41.76 -9.38
C ARG A 332 22.82 -40.52 -10.21
N MET A 333 23.83 -39.85 -10.75
CA MET A 333 23.67 -38.71 -11.63
C MET A 333 22.83 -39.06 -12.86
N ALA A 334 23.11 -40.19 -13.53
CA ALA A 334 22.34 -40.63 -14.69
C ALA A 334 20.87 -40.89 -14.33
N HIS A 335 20.61 -41.48 -13.17
CA HIS A 335 19.25 -41.71 -12.67
C HIS A 335 18.49 -40.40 -12.42
N GLU A 336 19.08 -39.44 -11.69
CA GLU A 336 18.45 -38.17 -11.39
C GLU A 336 18.16 -37.36 -12.66
N LEU A 337 19.11 -37.25 -13.57
CA LEU A 337 18.92 -36.55 -14.85
C LEU A 337 17.81 -37.18 -15.68
N LYS A 338 17.72 -38.52 -15.70
CA LYS A 338 16.63 -39.23 -16.38
C LYS A 338 15.27 -38.92 -15.79
N ILE A 339 15.16 -38.86 -14.45
CA ILE A 339 13.89 -38.52 -13.79
C ILE A 339 13.51 -37.07 -14.13
N MET A 340 14.46 -36.10 -14.05
CA MET A 340 14.19 -34.70 -14.42
C MET A 340 13.71 -34.58 -15.88
N GLU A 341 14.34 -35.29 -16.81
CA GLU A 341 13.95 -35.33 -18.23
C GLU A 341 12.52 -35.88 -18.42
N GLN A 342 12.15 -36.93 -17.67
CA GLN A 342 10.80 -37.51 -17.73
C GLN A 342 9.71 -36.62 -17.13
N MET A 343 10.06 -35.78 -16.19
CA MET A 343 9.13 -34.83 -15.54
C MET A 343 8.91 -33.56 -16.35
N GLY A 344 9.72 -33.19 -17.29
CA GLY A 344 9.62 -32.06 -18.22
C GLY A 344 10.39 -30.86 -17.76
#